data_f87753780d275291556bfece0c704914
#
_entry.id   f87753780d275291556bfece0c704914
#
_cell.length_a   1.000
_cell.length_b   1.000
_cell.length_c   1.000
_cell.angle_alpha   90.00
_cell.angle_beta   90.00
_cell.angle_gamma   90.00
#
_symmetry.space_group_name_H-M   'P 1'
#
loop_
_entity.id
_entity.type
_entity.pdbx_description
1 polymer ?
#
loop_
_entity_poly.entity_id
_entity_poly.type
_entity_poly.pdbx_seq_one_letter_code
_entity_poly.pdbx_strand_id
1 'polypeptide(L)'
;MNDEYSEILISRISSLCKRRGMTIYQLSKMSGVSHSTLDNFMNRKTFNPRIKTLHKIASAFSLTVAEFLDFDALNDYSFDDGDDE
;
A
#
# COMPACT_ATOMS: atom_id res chain seq x y z
N MET A 1 1.27 -17.45 -3.23
CA MET A 1 1.77 -16.91 -4.48
C MET A 1 2.08 -15.44 -4.35
N ASN A 2 3.21 -15.03 -4.90
CA ASN A 2 3.62 -13.64 -4.79
C ASN A 2 3.06 -12.82 -5.93
N ASP A 3 2.63 -11.64 -5.62
CA ASP A 3 2.26 -10.66 -6.60
C ASP A 3 3.23 -9.52 -6.45
N GLU A 4 4.11 -9.38 -7.40
CA GLU A 4 5.17 -8.40 -7.36
C GLU A 4 4.62 -6.98 -7.21
N TYR A 5 3.50 -6.70 -7.85
CA TYR A 5 2.89 -5.39 -7.78
C TYR A 5 2.43 -5.06 -6.36
N SER A 6 1.80 -6.03 -5.68
CA SER A 6 1.40 -5.80 -4.29
C SER A 6 2.59 -5.70 -3.36
N GLU A 7 3.68 -6.43 -3.63
CA GLU A 7 4.90 -6.31 -2.82
C GLU A 7 5.45 -4.89 -2.88
N ILE A 8 5.37 -4.24 -4.03
CA ILE A 8 5.82 -2.86 -4.18
C ILE A 8 4.97 -1.93 -3.30
N LEU A 9 3.66 -2.12 -3.30
CA LEU A 9 2.77 -1.30 -2.46
C LEU A 9 2.98 -1.57 -0.97
N ILE A 10 3.17 -2.83 -0.60
CA ILE A 10 3.46 -3.20 0.79
C ILE A 10 4.74 -2.53 1.25
N SER A 11 5.76 -2.55 0.41
CA SER A 11 7.03 -1.91 0.71
C SER A 11 6.88 -0.41 0.91
N ARG A 12 6.05 0.24 0.09
CA ARG A 12 5.77 1.67 0.23
C ARG A 12 5.14 1.97 1.59
N ILE A 13 4.12 1.19 1.97
CA ILE A 13 3.43 1.37 3.24
C ILE A 13 4.41 1.15 4.40
N SER A 14 5.20 0.08 4.34
CA SER A 14 6.20 -0.22 5.37
C SER A 14 7.20 0.91 5.52
N SER A 15 7.68 1.43 4.41
CA SER A 15 8.66 2.51 4.41
C SER A 15 8.09 3.77 5.05
N LEU A 16 6.86 4.12 4.70
CA LEU A 16 6.22 5.31 5.26
C LEU A 16 5.94 5.15 6.74
N CYS A 17 5.49 3.97 7.17
CA CYS A 17 5.28 3.68 8.59
C CYS A 17 6.60 3.82 9.34
N LYS A 18 7.66 3.27 8.80
CA LYS A 18 8.96 3.32 9.44
C LYS A 18 9.44 4.76 9.62
N ARG A 19 9.28 5.57 8.59
CA ARG A 19 9.67 6.97 8.66
C ARG A 19 8.89 7.76 9.69
N ARG A 20 7.65 7.40 9.90
CA ARG A 20 6.77 8.10 10.83
C ARG A 20 6.75 7.48 12.21
N GLY A 21 7.51 6.40 12.43
CA GLY A 21 7.49 5.68 13.70
C GLY A 21 6.11 5.12 14.02
N MET A 22 5.42 4.61 13.01
CA MET A 22 4.03 4.19 13.12
C MET A 22 3.92 2.68 12.92
N THR A 23 3.10 2.02 13.72
CA THR A 23 2.79 0.61 13.53
C THR A 23 1.62 0.47 12.57
N ILE A 24 1.41 -0.74 12.06
CA ILE A 24 0.24 -1.02 11.21
C ILE A 24 -1.05 -0.78 11.99
N TYR A 25 -1.07 -1.10 13.28
CA TYR A 25 -2.24 -0.85 14.11
C TYR A 25 -2.54 0.65 14.17
N GLN A 26 -1.50 1.46 14.39
CA GLN A 26 -1.67 2.92 14.41
C GLN A 26 -2.14 3.45 13.06
N LEU A 27 -1.62 2.88 11.99
CA LEU A 27 -2.05 3.26 10.65
C LEU A 27 -3.54 2.95 10.46
N SER A 28 -4.00 1.80 10.95
CA SER A 28 -5.42 1.45 10.85
C SER A 28 -6.28 2.48 11.57
N LYS A 29 -5.85 2.91 12.75
CA LYS A 29 -6.58 3.92 13.50
C LYS A 29 -6.64 5.25 12.78
N MET A 30 -5.52 5.69 12.23
CA MET A 30 -5.44 6.99 11.59
C MET A 30 -6.10 7.02 10.22
N SER A 31 -6.09 5.90 9.53
CA SER A 31 -6.63 5.86 8.17
C SER A 31 -8.12 5.54 8.12
N GLY A 32 -8.63 4.95 9.18
CA GLY A 32 -10.01 4.45 9.15
C GLY A 32 -10.17 3.14 8.39
N VAL A 33 -9.07 2.53 7.95
CA VAL A 33 -9.09 1.20 7.36
C VAL A 33 -8.98 0.19 8.48
N SER A 34 -9.82 -0.83 8.50
CA SER A 34 -9.79 -1.78 9.60
C SER A 34 -8.44 -2.47 9.70
N HIS A 35 -8.05 -2.79 10.93
CA HIS A 35 -6.78 -3.47 11.16
C HIS A 35 -6.72 -4.80 10.39
N SER A 36 -7.83 -5.50 10.35
CA SER A 36 -7.86 -6.78 9.65
C SER A 36 -7.66 -6.61 8.14
N THR A 37 -8.21 -5.55 7.54
CA THR A 37 -7.98 -5.27 6.12
C THR A 37 -6.51 -4.95 5.85
N LEU A 38 -5.91 -4.10 6.66
CA LEU A 38 -4.49 -3.77 6.51
C LEU A 38 -3.63 -4.99 6.75
N ASP A 39 -3.93 -5.75 7.79
CA ASP A 39 -3.16 -6.91 8.14
C ASP A 39 -3.20 -7.95 7.03
N ASN A 40 -4.37 -8.17 6.44
CA ASN A 40 -4.52 -9.11 5.34
C ASN A 40 -3.68 -8.69 4.14
N PHE A 41 -3.65 -7.40 3.83
CA PHE A 41 -2.84 -6.92 2.72
C PHE A 41 -1.35 -7.05 3.04
N MET A 42 -0.94 -6.61 4.21
CA MET A 42 0.48 -6.65 4.59
C MET A 42 0.99 -8.08 4.70
N ASN A 43 0.12 -9.02 5.02
CA ASN A 43 0.47 -10.45 5.11
C ASN A 43 0.19 -11.22 3.84
N ARG A 44 -0.04 -10.53 2.74
CA ARG A 44 -0.19 -11.11 1.40
C ARG A 44 -1.40 -12.02 1.26
N LYS A 45 -2.45 -11.72 2.00
CA LYS A 45 -3.71 -12.47 1.87
C LYS A 45 -4.65 -11.84 0.86
N THR A 46 -4.46 -10.56 0.57
CA THR A 46 -5.17 -9.88 -0.51
C THR A 46 -4.14 -9.13 -1.34
N PHE A 47 -4.37 -9.02 -2.64
CA PHE A 47 -3.36 -8.50 -3.54
C PHE A 47 -3.74 -7.21 -4.25
N ASN A 48 -5.01 -6.88 -4.26
CA ASN A 48 -5.48 -5.71 -5.00
C ASN A 48 -6.34 -4.84 -4.10
N PRO A 49 -5.72 -3.96 -3.33
CA PRO A 49 -6.51 -3.05 -2.50
C PRO A 49 -7.29 -2.09 -3.39
N ARG A 50 -8.45 -1.71 -2.93
CA ARG A 50 -9.28 -0.76 -3.65
C ARG A 50 -8.65 0.63 -3.59
N ILE A 51 -8.91 1.42 -4.60
CA ILE A 51 -8.43 2.80 -4.65
C ILE A 51 -8.85 3.58 -3.41
N LYS A 52 -10.08 3.39 -2.96
CA LYS A 52 -10.56 4.09 -1.77
C LYS A 52 -9.73 3.73 -0.54
N THR A 53 -9.33 2.47 -0.42
CA THR A 53 -8.46 2.02 0.66
C THR A 53 -7.11 2.72 0.59
N LEU A 54 -6.53 2.78 -0.61
CA LEU A 54 -5.25 3.45 -0.80
C LEU A 54 -5.35 4.94 -0.50
N HIS A 55 -6.46 5.56 -0.86
CA HIS A 55 -6.69 6.96 -0.58
C HIS A 55 -6.73 7.24 0.93
N LYS A 56 -7.41 6.37 1.67
CA LYS A 56 -7.48 6.50 3.13
C LYS A 56 -6.09 6.33 3.76
N ILE A 57 -5.33 5.37 3.27
CA ILE A 57 -3.96 5.16 3.75
C ILE A 57 -3.11 6.39 3.46
N ALA A 58 -3.19 6.92 2.24
CA ALA A 58 -2.45 8.12 1.88
C ALA A 58 -2.78 9.28 2.81
N SER A 59 -4.06 9.47 3.10
CA SER A 59 -4.50 10.54 4.00
C SER A 59 -3.90 10.42 5.38
N ALA A 60 -3.76 9.19 5.88
CA ALA A 60 -3.15 8.98 7.19
C ALA A 60 -1.70 9.42 7.22
N PHE A 61 -1.03 9.41 6.08
CA PHE A 61 0.35 9.90 5.97
C PHE A 61 0.39 11.37 5.53
N SER A 62 -0.73 12.05 5.48
CA SER A 62 -0.83 13.43 5.01
C SER A 62 -0.39 13.59 3.56
N LEU A 63 -0.65 12.57 2.76
CA LEU A 63 -0.33 12.58 1.34
C LEU A 63 -1.62 12.55 0.53
N THR A 64 -1.57 13.10 -0.66
CA THR A 64 -2.64 12.84 -1.63
C THR A 64 -2.44 11.42 -2.15
N VAL A 65 -3.47 10.86 -2.76
CA VAL A 65 -3.32 9.52 -3.34
C VAL A 65 -2.26 9.56 -4.47
N ALA A 66 -2.20 10.67 -5.20
CA ALA A 66 -1.18 10.82 -6.25
C ALA A 66 0.22 10.79 -5.66
N GLU A 67 0.44 11.53 -4.57
CA GLU A 67 1.74 11.53 -3.90
C GLU A 67 2.12 10.17 -3.34
N PHE A 68 1.13 9.48 -2.77
CA PHE A 68 1.37 8.16 -2.21
C PHE A 68 1.83 7.17 -3.28
N LEU A 69 1.25 7.27 -4.47
CA LEU A 69 1.58 6.35 -5.56
C LEU A 69 2.78 6.79 -6.39
N ASP A 70 3.29 7.99 -6.15
CA ASP A 70 4.40 8.52 -6.93
C ASP A 70 5.73 8.14 -6.30
N PHE A 71 6.21 6.94 -6.63
CA PHE A 71 7.52 6.49 -6.19
C PHE A 71 8.10 5.56 -7.26
N ASP A 72 9.42 5.52 -7.32
CA ASP A 72 10.13 4.92 -8.45
C ASP A 72 9.74 3.48 -8.74
N ALA A 73 9.68 2.66 -7.72
CA ALA A 73 9.39 1.23 -7.94
C ALA A 73 8.04 1.02 -8.59
N LEU A 74 7.05 1.83 -8.23
CA LEU A 74 5.73 1.71 -8.83
C LEU A 74 5.70 2.32 -10.22
N ASN A 75 6.32 3.50 -10.38
CA ASN A 75 6.34 4.20 -11.66
C ASN A 75 7.08 3.40 -12.73
N ASP A 76 8.11 2.68 -12.33
CA ASP A 76 8.95 1.92 -13.25
C ASP A 76 8.47 0.49 -13.47
N TYR A 77 7.39 0.11 -12.80
CA TYR A 77 6.91 -1.27 -12.92
C TYR A 77 6.44 -1.54 -14.35
N SER A 78 6.83 -2.70 -14.87
CA SER A 78 6.47 -3.07 -16.23
C SER A 78 5.50 -4.24 -16.23
N PHE A 79 4.48 -4.15 -17.02
CA PHE A 79 3.50 -5.22 -17.21
C PHE A 79 3.82 -6.08 -18.43
N ASP A 80 5.06 -6.00 -18.89
CA ASP A 80 5.42 -6.65 -20.13
C ASP A 80 5.50 -8.15 -20.04
N ASP A 81 5.62 -8.72 -18.90
CA ASP A 81 5.91 -10.12 -18.77
C ASP A 81 4.69 -10.98 -18.74
N GLY A 82 3.75 -10.75 -19.58
CA GLY A 82 2.61 -11.61 -19.67
C GLY A 82 1.51 -11.30 -18.69
N ASP A 83 1.60 -10.17 -18.05
CA ASP A 83 0.53 -9.72 -17.19
C ASP A 83 -0.44 -8.96 -18.04
N ASP A 84 -1.12 -9.68 -18.90
CA ASP A 84 -1.95 -8.98 -19.77
C ASP A 84 -3.31 -8.98 -19.29
N GLU A 85 -3.75 -8.60 -18.62
CA GLU A 85 -4.98 -8.50 -18.19
C GLU A 85 -5.89 -7.94 -18.93
#